data_dc94280e0f574a2b30ddcbcbdd9dc401
#
_entry.id   dc94280e0f574a2b30ddcbcbdd9dc401
#
_cell.length_a   1.000
_cell.length_b   1.000
_cell.length_c   1.000
_cell.angle_alpha   90.00
_cell.angle_beta   90.00
_cell.angle_gamma   90.00
#
_symmetry.space_group_name_H-M   'P 1'
#
loop_
_entity.id
_entity.type
_entity.pdbx_description
1 polymer ?
#
loop_
_entity_poly.entity_id
_entity_poly.type
_entity_poly.pdbx_seq_one_letter_code
_entity_poly.pdbx_strand_id
1 'polypeptide(L)'
;MIGVERPSDWSVLGFDCDPVPGDPVAVRAGAVSWTALADQISHCAQSLRALEACASRGADSVAALLEARDEIVDQVGVMEARYRQAGAALEEYAVVLDRAQSESLQAWYAARDAQGELDAAGGRSESFTRSAQDAGVAGDDEEQARC
;
A
#
# COMPACT_ATOMS: atom_id res chain seq x y z
N MET A 1 3.55 -10.71 10.05
CA MET A 1 4.22 -9.40 10.10
C MET A 1 3.25 -8.42 10.72
N ILE A 2 3.64 -7.74 11.79
CA ILE A 2 2.85 -6.69 12.44
C ILE A 2 2.93 -5.50 11.50
N GLY A 3 1.80 -5.03 10.98
CA GLY A 3 1.76 -3.83 10.17
C GLY A 3 2.36 -2.67 10.98
N VAL A 4 3.26 -1.91 10.39
CA VAL A 4 3.84 -0.72 11.02
C VAL A 4 2.69 0.26 11.20
N GLU A 5 2.41 0.65 12.45
CA GLU A 5 1.37 1.62 12.77
C GLU A 5 1.75 2.96 12.11
N ARG A 6 0.88 3.44 11.22
CA ARG A 6 1.11 4.68 10.49
C ARG A 6 0.69 5.88 11.33
N PRO A 7 1.40 7.02 11.25
CA PRO A 7 1.00 8.24 11.94
C PRO A 7 -0.42 8.67 11.57
N SER A 8 -1.14 9.25 12.52
CA SER A 8 -2.43 9.87 12.27
C SER A 8 -2.31 11.33 11.81
N ASP A 9 -1.18 11.97 12.12
CA ASP A 9 -0.89 13.36 11.77
C ASP A 9 0.23 13.42 10.71
N TRP A 10 -0.09 13.97 9.55
CA TRP A 10 0.80 14.14 8.40
C TRP A 10 1.07 15.61 8.09
N SER A 11 0.66 16.53 8.98
CA SER A 11 0.80 17.97 8.80
C SER A 11 2.25 18.44 8.63
N VAL A 12 3.22 17.72 9.20
CA VAL A 12 4.65 17.99 9.01
C VAL A 12 5.10 17.90 7.55
N LEU A 13 4.38 17.12 6.74
CA LEU A 13 4.58 17.03 5.28
C LEU A 13 3.56 17.85 4.48
N GLY A 14 2.67 18.60 5.15
CA GLY A 14 1.65 19.41 4.52
C GLY A 14 0.41 18.64 4.05
N PHE A 15 0.16 17.44 4.57
CA PHE A 15 -1.02 16.65 4.26
C PHE A 15 -2.01 16.63 5.44
N ASP A 16 -3.30 16.69 5.12
CA ASP A 16 -4.38 16.62 6.13
C ASP A 16 -4.70 15.18 6.55
N CYS A 17 -4.27 14.19 5.77
CA CYS A 17 -4.49 12.77 6.02
C CYS A 17 -3.34 11.93 5.47
N ASP A 18 -3.37 10.61 5.72
CA ASP A 18 -2.38 9.69 5.17
C ASP A 18 -2.33 9.79 3.64
N PRO A 19 -1.17 10.17 3.04
CA PRO A 19 -1.03 10.31 1.59
C PRO A 19 -1.06 8.96 0.85
N VAL A 20 -0.85 7.85 1.55
CA VAL A 20 -0.82 6.49 0.96
C VAL A 20 -1.67 5.55 1.82
N PRO A 21 -3.00 5.73 1.82
CA PRO A 21 -3.89 4.87 2.60
C PRO A 21 -4.00 3.48 1.99
N GLY A 22 -4.36 2.50 2.81
CA GLY A 22 -4.61 1.13 2.39
C GLY A 22 -3.87 0.10 3.23
N ASP A 23 -4.19 -1.16 3.00
CA ASP A 23 -3.59 -2.30 3.69
C ASP A 23 -2.98 -3.26 2.67
N PRO A 24 -1.65 -3.26 2.49
CA PRO A 24 -0.98 -4.14 1.54
C PRO A 24 -1.13 -5.62 1.91
N VAL A 25 -1.35 -5.95 3.19
CA VAL A 25 -1.59 -7.33 3.63
C VAL A 25 -2.96 -7.81 3.19
N ALA A 26 -3.98 -6.97 3.35
CA ALA A 26 -5.34 -7.27 2.88
C ALA A 26 -5.38 -7.40 1.34
N VAL A 27 -4.68 -6.54 0.61
CA VAL A 27 -4.56 -6.62 -0.86
C VAL A 27 -3.89 -7.94 -1.27
N ARG A 28 -2.81 -8.35 -0.61
CA ARG A 28 -2.12 -9.63 -0.86
C ARG A 28 -3.02 -10.83 -0.57
N ALA A 29 -3.80 -10.77 0.50
CA ALA A 29 -4.78 -11.82 0.81
C ALA A 29 -5.87 -11.92 -0.27
N GLY A 30 -6.30 -10.78 -0.83
CA GLY A 30 -7.17 -10.72 -2.00
C GLY A 30 -6.54 -11.37 -3.23
N ALA A 31 -5.29 -11.07 -3.54
CA ALA A 31 -4.53 -11.66 -4.65
C ALA A 31 -4.49 -13.19 -4.56
N VAL A 32 -4.17 -13.72 -3.37
CA VAL A 32 -4.16 -15.17 -3.10
C VAL A 32 -5.55 -15.79 -3.33
N SER A 33 -6.60 -15.12 -2.86
CA SER A 33 -7.98 -15.63 -3.03
C SER A 33 -8.39 -15.69 -4.51
N TRP A 34 -8.03 -14.69 -5.32
CA TRP A 34 -8.33 -14.67 -6.75
C TRP A 34 -7.53 -15.74 -7.51
N THR A 35 -6.27 -15.94 -7.16
CA THR A 35 -5.44 -17.00 -7.74
C THR A 35 -5.98 -18.39 -7.39
N ALA A 36 -6.37 -18.60 -6.13
CA ALA A 36 -6.96 -19.86 -5.70
C ALA A 36 -8.29 -20.16 -6.43
N LEU A 37 -9.10 -19.12 -6.69
CA LEU A 37 -10.32 -19.27 -7.49
C LEU A 37 -10.00 -19.66 -8.94
N ALA A 38 -8.99 -19.05 -9.55
CA ALA A 38 -8.52 -19.43 -10.90
C ALA A 38 -8.07 -20.90 -10.94
N ASP A 39 -7.35 -21.38 -9.91
CA ASP A 39 -6.93 -22.77 -9.80
C ASP A 39 -8.11 -23.74 -9.68
N GLN A 40 -9.14 -23.38 -8.90
CA GLN A 40 -10.38 -24.17 -8.80
C GLN A 40 -11.11 -24.24 -10.13
N ILE A 41 -11.21 -23.11 -10.86
CA ILE A 41 -11.83 -23.04 -12.19
C ILE A 41 -11.06 -23.94 -13.17
N SER A 42 -9.73 -23.86 -13.16
CA SER A 42 -8.86 -24.70 -13.99
C SER A 42 -9.07 -26.19 -13.70
N HIS A 43 -9.17 -26.57 -12.41
CA HIS A 43 -9.43 -27.95 -12.01
C HIS A 43 -10.81 -28.44 -12.48
N CYS A 44 -11.86 -27.61 -12.38
CA CYS A 44 -13.18 -27.94 -12.91
C CYS A 44 -13.14 -28.14 -14.44
N ALA A 45 -12.45 -27.28 -15.17
CA ALA A 45 -12.30 -27.43 -16.62
C ALA A 45 -11.56 -28.74 -17.01
N GLN A 46 -10.53 -29.11 -16.26
CA GLN A 46 -9.83 -30.39 -16.45
C GLN A 46 -10.73 -31.58 -16.15
N SER A 47 -11.53 -31.52 -15.12
CA SER A 47 -12.49 -32.59 -14.77
C SER A 47 -13.55 -32.76 -15.83
N LEU A 48 -14.06 -31.68 -16.41
CA LEU A 48 -15.00 -31.70 -17.53
C LEU A 48 -14.37 -32.35 -18.78
N ARG A 49 -13.11 -32.03 -19.09
CA ARG A 49 -12.38 -32.68 -20.20
C ARG A 49 -12.16 -34.16 -19.97
N ALA A 50 -11.87 -34.57 -18.73
CA ALA A 50 -11.64 -35.98 -18.38
C ALA A 50 -12.89 -36.86 -18.56
N LEU A 51 -14.10 -36.32 -18.46
CA LEU A 51 -15.34 -37.04 -18.73
C LEU A 51 -15.45 -37.53 -20.19
N GLU A 52 -14.70 -36.97 -21.12
CA GLU A 52 -14.63 -37.32 -22.52
C GLU A 52 -14.16 -38.79 -22.75
N ALA A 53 -13.17 -39.20 -21.98
CA ALA A 53 -12.58 -40.52 -22.11
C ALA A 53 -13.54 -41.68 -21.78
N CYS A 54 -14.60 -41.40 -21.02
CA CYS A 54 -15.62 -42.38 -20.63
C CYS A 54 -16.83 -42.42 -21.58
N ALA A 55 -17.12 -41.34 -22.32
CA ALA A 55 -18.36 -41.17 -23.10
C ALA A 55 -18.25 -41.60 -24.58
N SER A 56 -17.11 -42.02 -25.07
CA SER A 56 -16.85 -42.28 -26.52
C SER A 56 -17.52 -43.54 -27.10
N ARG A 57 -18.63 -43.98 -26.55
CA ARG A 57 -19.35 -45.13 -27.11
C ARG A 57 -20.81 -44.81 -27.46
N GLY A 58 -21.00 -44.12 -28.60
CA GLY A 58 -22.23 -44.24 -29.39
C GLY A 58 -23.32 -43.22 -29.12
N ALA A 59 -23.71 -42.56 -30.16
CA ALA A 59 -24.91 -41.87 -30.61
C ALA A 59 -24.72 -40.39 -30.88
N ASP A 60 -25.41 -39.84 -31.89
CA ASP A 60 -25.42 -38.41 -32.31
C ASP A 60 -25.73 -37.45 -31.18
N SER A 61 -26.50 -37.86 -30.18
CA SER A 61 -26.77 -37.09 -28.95
C SER A 61 -25.54 -36.86 -28.07
N VAL A 62 -24.56 -37.77 -28.10
CA VAL A 62 -23.30 -37.64 -27.38
C VAL A 62 -22.41 -36.60 -28.05
N ALA A 63 -22.39 -36.56 -29.39
CA ALA A 63 -21.61 -35.57 -30.15
C ALA A 63 -22.07 -34.15 -29.84
N ALA A 64 -23.37 -33.87 -29.79
CA ALA A 64 -23.93 -32.56 -29.43
C ALA A 64 -23.59 -32.18 -27.97
N LEU A 65 -23.60 -33.15 -27.06
CA LEU A 65 -23.22 -32.92 -25.68
C LEU A 65 -21.73 -32.57 -25.51
N LEU A 66 -20.86 -33.23 -26.30
CA LEU A 66 -19.43 -32.95 -26.31
C LEU A 66 -19.12 -31.57 -26.88
N GLU A 67 -19.82 -31.15 -27.94
CA GLU A 67 -19.66 -29.82 -28.53
C GLU A 67 -20.09 -28.74 -27.53
N ALA A 68 -21.24 -28.87 -26.89
CA ALA A 68 -21.70 -27.95 -25.84
C ALA A 68 -20.73 -27.88 -24.65
N ARG A 69 -20.12 -29.01 -24.27
CA ARG A 69 -19.07 -29.04 -23.25
C ARG A 69 -17.84 -28.25 -23.64
N ASP A 70 -17.36 -28.38 -24.90
CA ASP A 70 -16.17 -27.70 -25.38
C ASP A 70 -16.34 -26.19 -25.34
N GLU A 71 -17.52 -25.71 -25.73
CA GLU A 71 -17.87 -24.28 -25.61
C GLU A 71 -17.84 -23.81 -24.15
N ILE A 72 -18.38 -24.60 -23.23
CA ILE A 72 -18.36 -24.30 -21.78
C ILE A 72 -16.92 -24.27 -21.26
N VAL A 73 -16.09 -25.24 -21.64
CA VAL A 73 -14.68 -25.31 -21.23
C VAL A 73 -13.89 -24.11 -21.72
N ASP A 74 -14.13 -23.67 -22.94
CA ASP A 74 -13.46 -22.49 -23.50
C ASP A 74 -13.87 -21.21 -22.76
N GLN A 75 -15.17 -21.02 -22.48
CA GLN A 75 -15.66 -19.87 -21.71
C GLN A 75 -15.10 -19.88 -20.28
N VAL A 76 -15.04 -21.04 -19.64
CA VAL A 76 -14.46 -21.20 -18.31
C VAL A 76 -12.96 -20.90 -18.31
N GLY A 77 -12.25 -21.27 -19.38
CA GLY A 77 -10.83 -20.93 -19.56
C GLY A 77 -10.58 -19.41 -19.66
N VAL A 78 -11.48 -18.69 -20.33
CA VAL A 78 -11.41 -17.21 -20.39
C VAL A 78 -11.63 -16.60 -19.00
N MET A 79 -12.56 -17.15 -18.22
CA MET A 79 -12.80 -16.70 -16.83
C MET A 79 -11.57 -16.98 -15.95
N GLU A 80 -11.02 -18.18 -16.02
CA GLU A 80 -9.81 -18.56 -15.30
C GLU A 80 -8.66 -17.57 -15.53
N ALA A 81 -8.39 -17.26 -16.81
CA ALA A 81 -7.34 -16.33 -17.19
C ALA A 81 -7.57 -14.92 -16.60
N ARG A 82 -8.81 -14.45 -16.56
CA ARG A 82 -9.16 -13.13 -15.96
C ARG A 82 -8.92 -13.12 -14.46
N TYR A 83 -9.32 -14.16 -13.73
CA TYR A 83 -9.10 -14.25 -12.30
C TYR A 83 -7.61 -14.33 -11.97
N ARG A 84 -6.85 -15.09 -12.74
CA ARG A 84 -5.39 -15.19 -12.58
C ARG A 84 -4.70 -13.87 -12.85
N GLN A 85 -5.09 -13.15 -13.88
CA GLN A 85 -4.58 -11.82 -14.19
C GLN A 85 -4.93 -10.80 -13.10
N ALA A 86 -6.14 -10.83 -12.58
CA ALA A 86 -6.55 -9.97 -11.48
C ALA A 86 -5.75 -10.26 -10.20
N GLY A 87 -5.53 -11.53 -9.87
CA GLY A 87 -4.68 -11.92 -8.75
C GLY A 87 -3.25 -11.42 -8.89
N ALA A 88 -2.64 -11.56 -10.07
CA ALA A 88 -1.30 -11.05 -10.36
C ALA A 88 -1.22 -9.52 -10.23
N ALA A 89 -2.20 -8.79 -10.77
CA ALA A 89 -2.25 -7.33 -10.67
C ALA A 89 -2.39 -6.84 -9.22
N LEU A 90 -3.18 -7.54 -8.40
CA LEU A 90 -3.30 -7.23 -6.97
C LEU A 90 -1.99 -7.49 -6.21
N GLU A 91 -1.25 -8.55 -6.55
CA GLU A 91 0.05 -8.84 -5.93
C GLU A 91 1.06 -7.74 -6.27
N GLU A 92 1.15 -7.34 -7.55
CA GLU A 92 2.00 -6.23 -7.98
C GLU A 92 1.61 -4.92 -7.28
N TYR A 93 0.32 -4.63 -7.19
CA TYR A 93 -0.18 -3.45 -6.49
C TYR A 93 0.18 -3.47 -5.00
N ALA A 94 0.06 -4.62 -4.33
CA ALA A 94 0.43 -4.75 -2.92
C ALA A 94 1.90 -4.42 -2.67
N VAL A 95 2.80 -4.83 -3.58
CA VAL A 95 4.24 -4.52 -3.51
C VAL A 95 4.49 -3.03 -3.66
N VAL A 96 3.82 -2.38 -4.62
CA VAL A 96 3.95 -0.93 -4.85
C VAL A 96 3.40 -0.14 -3.67
N LEU A 97 2.24 -0.55 -3.13
CA LEU A 97 1.62 0.07 -1.97
C LEU A 97 2.52 -0.01 -0.73
N ASP A 98 3.09 -1.18 -0.43
CA ASP A 98 4.00 -1.40 0.69
C ASP A 98 5.26 -0.52 0.59
N ARG A 99 5.83 -0.40 -0.62
CA ARG A 99 6.96 0.49 -0.89
C ARG A 99 6.58 1.95 -0.67
N ALA A 100 5.49 2.41 -1.28
CA ALA A 100 5.04 3.81 -1.17
C ALA A 100 4.73 4.18 0.29
N GLN A 101 4.15 3.26 1.06
CA GLN A 101 3.92 3.44 2.49
C GLN A 101 5.23 3.54 3.27
N SER A 102 6.22 2.71 2.97
CA SER A 102 7.54 2.76 3.59
C SER A 102 8.27 4.07 3.29
N GLU A 103 8.25 4.51 2.04
CA GLU A 103 8.89 5.75 1.60
C GLU A 103 8.21 6.97 2.23
N SER A 104 6.87 7.02 2.27
CA SER A 104 6.14 8.11 2.92
C SER A 104 6.41 8.18 4.43
N LEU A 105 6.55 7.05 5.09
CA LEU A 105 6.88 6.99 6.51
C LEU A 105 8.30 7.48 6.77
N GLN A 106 9.28 7.11 5.95
CA GLN A 106 10.64 7.62 6.04
C GLN A 106 10.69 9.14 5.85
N ALA A 107 9.95 9.66 4.87
CA ALA A 107 9.84 11.10 4.65
C ALA A 107 9.23 11.82 5.87
N TRP A 108 8.22 11.21 6.49
CA TRP A 108 7.59 11.76 7.69
C TRP A 108 8.56 11.84 8.87
N TYR A 109 9.37 10.79 9.13
CA TYR A 109 10.39 10.83 10.16
C TYR A 109 11.44 11.90 9.89
N ALA A 110 11.95 11.99 8.66
CA ALA A 110 12.94 13.00 8.28
C ALA A 110 12.41 14.43 8.45
N ALA A 111 11.16 14.67 8.07
CA ALA A 111 10.53 16.00 8.23
C ALA A 111 10.33 16.34 9.71
N ARG A 112 9.93 15.40 10.52
CA ARG A 112 9.77 15.59 11.97
C ARG A 112 11.10 15.89 12.68
N ASP A 113 12.16 15.21 12.30
CA ASP A 113 13.50 15.46 12.83
C ASP A 113 13.99 16.85 12.43
N ALA A 114 13.81 17.25 11.16
CA ALA A 114 14.15 18.58 10.67
C ALA A 114 13.35 19.69 11.37
N GLN A 115 12.06 19.46 11.64
CA GLN A 115 11.25 20.40 12.42
C GLN A 115 11.78 20.57 13.84
N GLY A 116 12.15 19.45 14.49
CA GLY A 116 12.75 19.50 15.83
C GLY A 116 14.07 20.27 15.87
N GLU A 117 14.92 20.13 14.85
CA GLU A 117 16.17 20.90 14.71
C GLU A 117 15.88 22.41 14.51
N LEU A 118 14.88 22.74 13.70
CA LEU A 118 14.47 24.11 13.45
C LEU A 118 13.95 24.79 14.73
N ASP A 119 13.08 24.10 15.48
CA ASP A 119 12.54 24.58 16.74
C ASP A 119 13.64 24.81 17.79
N ALA A 120 14.60 23.88 17.87
CA ALA A 120 15.75 24.01 18.76
C ALA A 120 16.67 25.17 18.34
N ALA A 121 16.87 25.43 17.04
CA ALA A 121 17.63 26.58 16.54
C ALA A 121 16.92 27.91 16.83
N GLY A 122 15.60 27.94 16.66
CA GLY A 122 14.76 29.10 17.01
C GLY A 122 14.87 29.45 18.49
N GLY A 123 14.71 28.46 19.37
CA GLY A 123 14.87 28.66 20.82
C GLY A 123 16.25 29.17 21.24
N ARG A 124 17.32 28.69 20.59
CA ARG A 124 18.67 29.23 20.82
C ARG A 124 18.78 30.68 20.38
N SER A 125 18.27 31.04 19.20
CA SER A 125 18.26 32.41 18.69
C SER A 125 17.53 33.36 19.63
N GLU A 126 16.36 32.99 20.11
CA GLU A 126 15.57 33.77 21.06
C GLU A 126 16.31 33.98 22.40
N SER A 127 16.99 32.94 22.90
CA SER A 127 17.77 33.02 24.13
C SER A 127 18.96 33.98 23.98
N PHE A 128 19.66 33.95 22.86
CA PHE A 128 20.75 34.92 22.57
C PHE A 128 20.22 36.32 22.45
N THR A 129 19.10 36.55 21.79
CA THR A 129 18.49 37.89 21.66
C THR A 129 18.10 38.45 23.04
N ARG A 130 17.50 37.62 23.90
CA ARG A 130 17.13 38.02 25.27
C ARG A 130 18.38 38.36 26.08
N SER A 131 19.40 37.53 26.05
CA SER A 131 20.66 37.78 26.77
C SER A 131 21.35 39.07 26.29
N ALA A 132 21.31 39.37 25.00
CA ALA A 132 21.87 40.63 24.45
C ALA A 132 21.05 41.84 24.92
N GLN A 133 19.73 41.75 24.97
CA GLN A 133 18.88 42.82 25.52
C GLN A 133 19.13 43.08 27.01
N ASP A 134 19.22 42.03 27.81
CA ASP A 134 19.52 42.11 29.26
C ASP A 134 20.89 42.77 29.49
N ALA A 135 21.89 42.43 28.69
CA ALA A 135 23.22 43.04 28.77
C ALA A 135 23.21 44.51 28.36
N GLY A 136 22.36 44.89 27.38
CA GLY A 136 22.19 46.30 26.94
C GLY A 136 21.56 47.13 28.04
N VAL A 137 20.52 46.64 28.69
CA VAL A 137 19.85 47.33 29.83
C VAL A 137 20.81 47.54 31.02
N ALA A 138 21.60 46.49 31.37
CA ALA A 138 22.60 46.60 32.43
C ALA A 138 23.70 47.62 32.12
N GLY A 139 24.09 47.78 30.87
CA GLY A 139 25.06 48.83 30.42
C GLY A 139 24.52 50.24 30.56
N ASP A 140 23.26 50.48 30.20
CA ASP A 140 22.62 51.80 30.32
C ASP A 140 22.44 52.24 31.81
N ASP A 141 22.11 51.26 32.71
CA ASP A 141 22.00 51.54 34.14
C ASP A 141 23.36 51.91 34.77
N GLU A 142 24.46 51.28 34.37
CA GLU A 142 25.81 51.63 34.86
C GLU A 142 26.29 53.04 34.35
N GLU A 143 25.87 53.45 33.15
CA GLU A 143 26.21 54.73 32.60
C GLU A 143 25.44 55.88 33.27
N GLN A 144 24.13 55.62 33.60
CA GLN A 144 23.34 56.57 34.36
C GLN A 144 23.78 56.69 35.85
N ALA A 145 24.37 55.68 36.45
CA ALA A 145 24.91 55.74 37.82
C ALA A 145 26.23 56.50 37.95
N ARG A 146 26.88 56.83 36.84
CA ARG A 146 28.17 57.58 36.82
C ARG A 146 28.02 59.07 36.60
N CYS A 147 26.83 59.59 36.34
CA CYS A 147 26.51 61.01 36.27
C CYS A 147 25.97 61.54 37.61
#